data_991166935555f100f424e9d67db5cd0e
#
_entry.id   991166935555f100f424e9d67db5cd0e
#
_cell.length_a   1.000
_cell.length_b   1.000
_cell.length_c   1.000
_cell.angle_alpha   90.00
_cell.angle_beta   90.00
_cell.angle_gamma   90.00
#
_symmetry.space_group_name_H-M   'P 1'
#
loop_
_entity.id
_entity.type
_entity.pdbx_description
1 polymer ?
#
loop_
_entity_poly.entity_id
_entity_poly.type
_entity_poly.pdbx_seq_one_letter_code
_entity_poly.pdbx_strand_id
1 'polypeptide(L)'
;SSAASDVYKRHTEDFAYRDEAGISWWQNERLLCFTLSYVSYTGGAHPSTWRQAVSFDLSTGKTVSVTDLATDINQLEEAVYQLILRQIQDSGDTSYFSDYDKTVVDWIERSVFYNANGVTIVFNTYDIAPYSAGEQTFFIPYDLVKPYLNDYGLHLLELDT
;
A
#
# COMPACT_ATOMS: atom_id res chain seq x y z
N SER A 1 17.81 41.74 22.92
CA SER A 1 18.12 40.30 22.90
C SER A 1 16.88 39.41 22.94
N SER A 2 15.75 39.88 23.56
CA SER A 2 14.52 39.10 23.62
C SER A 2 13.80 38.98 22.27
N ALA A 3 13.77 40.07 21.45
CA ALA A 3 13.08 40.06 20.18
C ALA A 3 13.71 39.11 19.13
N ALA A 4 15.04 39.02 19.09
CA ALA A 4 15.74 38.10 18.20
C ALA A 4 15.54 36.64 18.62
N SER A 5 15.49 36.39 19.92
CA SER A 5 15.21 35.07 20.49
C SER A 5 13.76 34.65 20.20
N ASP A 6 12.80 35.58 20.27
CA ASP A 6 11.40 35.29 20.00
C ASP A 6 11.12 35.05 18.50
N VAL A 7 11.84 35.76 17.61
CA VAL A 7 11.78 35.55 16.17
C VAL A 7 12.39 34.19 15.80
N TYR A 8 13.49 33.82 16.43
CA TYR A 8 14.11 32.50 16.25
C TYR A 8 13.21 31.36 16.73
N LYS A 9 12.58 31.52 17.91
CA LYS A 9 11.61 30.55 18.44
C LYS A 9 10.39 30.40 17.54
N ARG A 10 9.84 31.50 17.02
CA ARG A 10 8.72 31.44 16.06
C ARG A 10 9.12 30.74 14.76
N HIS A 11 10.34 30.99 14.25
CA HIS A 11 10.85 30.34 13.05
C HIS A 11 11.05 28.83 13.27
N THR A 12 11.49 28.41 14.45
CA THR A 12 11.64 26.99 14.79
C THR A 12 10.30 26.29 15.06
N GLU A 13 9.29 27.00 15.54
CA GLU A 13 7.91 26.50 15.69
C GLU A 13 7.21 26.33 14.32
N ASP A 14 7.43 27.28 13.37
CA ASP A 14 6.91 27.19 12.00
C ASP A 14 7.58 26.07 11.16
N PHE A 15 8.77 25.59 11.56
CA PHE A 15 9.51 24.49 10.94
C PHE A 15 9.61 23.27 11.88
N ALA A 16 8.63 23.07 12.75
CA ALA A 16 8.61 21.89 13.61
C ALA A 16 8.60 20.63 12.78
N TYR A 17 9.64 19.83 12.92
CA TYR A 17 9.67 18.47 12.40
C TYR A 17 8.52 17.69 13.04
N ARG A 18 7.75 17.04 12.20
CA ARG A 18 6.60 16.27 12.65
C ARG A 18 6.64 14.88 12.05
N ASP A 19 6.65 13.91 12.94
CA ASP A 19 6.55 12.52 12.58
C ASP A 19 5.30 11.93 13.21
N GLU A 20 4.48 11.31 12.40
CA GLU A 20 3.28 10.59 12.85
C GLU A 20 3.31 9.19 12.27
N ALA A 21 3.00 8.21 13.10
CA ALA A 21 2.83 6.83 12.68
C ALA A 21 1.47 6.31 13.12
N GLY A 22 0.83 5.56 12.24
CA GLY A 22 -0.43 4.89 12.52
C GLY A 22 -0.35 3.41 12.19
N ILE A 23 -1.09 2.59 12.93
CA ILE A 23 -1.22 1.16 12.69
C ILE A 23 -2.70 0.84 12.57
N SER A 24 -3.05 0.10 11.52
CA SER A 24 -4.34 -0.56 11.40
C SER A 24 -4.10 -2.04 11.07
N TRP A 25 -5.09 -2.87 11.34
CA TRP A 25 -4.96 -4.31 11.05
C TRP A 25 -6.30 -4.89 10.67
N TRP A 26 -6.22 -5.99 9.97
CA TRP A 26 -7.32 -6.91 9.72
C TRP A 26 -6.84 -8.34 9.99
N GLN A 27 -7.72 -9.17 10.48
CA GLN A 27 -7.44 -10.58 10.66
C GLN A 27 -8.68 -11.43 10.39
N ASN A 28 -8.43 -12.65 9.97
CA ASN A 28 -9.35 -13.78 10.10
C ASN A 28 -8.79 -14.77 11.15
N GLU A 29 -9.23 -16.00 11.16
CA GLU A 29 -8.72 -17.00 12.11
C GLU A 29 -7.32 -17.51 11.78
N ARG A 30 -6.79 -17.23 10.57
CA ARG A 30 -5.57 -17.82 10.01
C ARG A 30 -4.51 -16.81 9.64
N LEU A 31 -4.90 -15.62 9.26
CA LEU A 31 -4.03 -14.55 8.76
C LEU A 31 -4.26 -13.27 9.55
N LEU A 32 -3.15 -12.60 9.90
CA LEU A 32 -3.14 -11.25 10.45
C LEU A 32 -2.39 -10.33 9.49
N CYS A 33 -3.02 -9.24 9.09
CA CYS A 33 -2.43 -8.24 8.20
C CYS A 33 -2.38 -6.89 8.90
N PHE A 34 -1.17 -6.35 9.07
CA PHE A 34 -0.95 -5.00 9.57
C PHE A 34 -0.72 -4.03 8.42
N THR A 35 -1.23 -2.83 8.57
CA THR A 35 -0.90 -1.69 7.72
C THR A 35 -0.31 -0.59 8.58
N LEU A 36 0.91 -0.20 8.26
CA LEU A 36 1.64 0.90 8.89
C LEU A 36 1.53 2.11 7.98
N SER A 37 1.11 3.25 8.52
CA SER A 37 1.16 4.53 7.83
C SER A 37 2.14 5.45 8.53
N TYR A 38 2.89 6.22 7.77
CA TYR A 38 3.90 7.12 8.29
C TYR A 38 3.83 8.45 7.56
N VAL A 39 3.87 9.53 8.32
CA VAL A 39 3.94 10.90 7.82
C VAL A 39 5.13 11.58 8.47
N SER A 40 6.04 12.09 7.67
CA SER A 40 7.20 12.84 8.12
C SER A 40 7.25 14.20 7.46
N TYR A 41 7.41 15.23 8.25
CA TYR A 41 7.60 16.59 7.77
C TYR A 41 8.92 17.16 8.27
N THR A 42 9.80 17.46 7.34
CA THR A 42 11.18 17.96 7.62
C THR A 42 11.41 19.38 7.11
N GLY A 43 10.35 20.18 6.98
CA GLY A 43 10.44 21.57 6.55
C GLY A 43 10.43 21.80 5.05
N GLY A 44 10.14 20.78 4.25
CA GLY A 44 9.96 20.93 2.80
C GLY A 44 8.58 21.48 2.40
N ALA A 45 8.31 21.52 1.10
CA ALA A 45 7.03 21.98 0.57
C ALA A 45 5.86 21.07 0.98
N HIS A 46 6.15 19.78 1.20
CA HIS A 46 5.16 18.74 1.51
C HIS A 46 5.71 17.76 2.53
N PRO A 47 4.85 17.17 3.39
CA PRO A 47 5.24 16.01 4.17
C PRO A 47 5.49 14.81 3.26
N SER A 48 6.41 13.93 3.66
CA SER A 48 6.57 12.62 3.07
C SER A 48 5.60 11.66 3.73
N THR A 49 4.82 10.94 2.93
CA THR A 49 3.87 9.94 3.41
C THR A 49 4.16 8.61 2.76
N TRP A 50 4.10 7.52 3.53
CA TRP A 50 4.18 6.19 2.99
C TRP A 50 3.37 5.21 3.81
N ARG A 51 3.00 4.12 3.17
CA ARG A 51 2.28 3.02 3.79
C ARG A 51 3.01 1.72 3.50
N GLN A 52 3.03 0.84 4.49
CA GLN A 52 3.60 -0.50 4.37
C GLN A 52 2.65 -1.51 4.99
N ALA A 53 2.48 -2.65 4.33
CA ALA A 53 1.72 -3.77 4.84
C ALA A 53 2.66 -4.94 5.18
N VAL A 54 2.32 -5.68 6.22
CA VAL A 54 2.96 -6.93 6.58
C VAL A 54 1.90 -7.92 7.05
N SER A 55 1.99 -9.15 6.58
CA SER A 55 1.05 -10.22 6.92
C SER A 55 1.76 -11.37 7.63
N PHE A 56 1.05 -12.02 8.55
CA PHE A 56 1.54 -13.14 9.34
C PHE A 56 0.57 -14.32 9.28
N ASP A 57 1.12 -15.50 9.11
CA ASP A 57 0.41 -16.75 9.35
C ASP A 57 0.26 -16.95 10.87
N LEU A 58 -0.97 -16.97 11.36
CA LEU A 58 -1.25 -17.08 12.80
C LEU A 58 -0.90 -18.44 13.39
N SER A 59 -0.79 -19.49 12.56
CA SER A 59 -0.39 -20.82 13.04
C SER A 59 1.12 -20.94 13.25
N THR A 60 1.94 -20.18 12.51
CA THR A 60 3.41 -20.26 12.55
C THR A 60 4.06 -19.02 13.14
N GLY A 61 3.38 -17.89 13.15
CA GLY A 61 3.94 -16.59 13.52
C GLY A 61 4.91 -16.02 12.48
N LYS A 62 5.05 -16.66 11.32
CA LYS A 62 5.95 -16.20 10.26
C LYS A 62 5.26 -15.22 9.33
N THR A 63 6.05 -14.32 8.74
CA THR A 63 5.58 -13.42 7.70
C THR A 63 5.18 -14.19 6.44
N VAL A 64 4.18 -13.67 5.75
CA VAL A 64 3.64 -14.24 4.51
C VAL A 64 3.80 -13.19 3.41
N SER A 65 4.47 -13.56 2.33
CA SER A 65 4.55 -12.76 1.12
C SER A 65 3.45 -13.16 0.12
N VAL A 66 3.15 -12.28 -0.83
CA VAL A 66 2.22 -12.62 -1.93
C VAL A 66 2.70 -13.84 -2.70
N THR A 67 4.01 -13.96 -2.89
CA THR A 67 4.63 -15.11 -3.59
C THR A 67 4.29 -16.44 -2.91
N ASP A 68 4.22 -16.47 -1.57
CA ASP A 68 3.88 -17.69 -0.82
C ASP A 68 2.45 -18.17 -1.11
N LEU A 69 1.57 -17.28 -1.53
CA LEU A 69 0.14 -17.56 -1.76
C LEU A 69 -0.17 -17.96 -3.21
N ALA A 70 0.77 -17.78 -4.13
CA ALA A 70 0.55 -17.98 -5.56
C ALA A 70 0.99 -19.36 -6.04
N THR A 71 0.23 -19.96 -6.97
CA THR A 71 0.64 -21.16 -7.70
C THR A 71 1.81 -20.85 -8.63
N ASP A 72 1.67 -19.75 -9.39
CA ASP A 72 2.72 -19.19 -10.25
C ASP A 72 2.68 -17.66 -10.07
N ILE A 73 3.71 -17.13 -9.42
CA ILE A 73 3.76 -15.69 -9.11
C ILE A 73 3.75 -14.83 -10.38
N ASN A 74 4.37 -15.28 -11.45
CA ASN A 74 4.42 -14.50 -12.70
C ASN A 74 3.02 -14.35 -13.29
N GLN A 75 2.19 -15.39 -13.21
CA GLN A 75 0.80 -15.33 -13.69
C GLN A 75 -0.05 -14.43 -12.81
N LEU A 76 0.13 -14.49 -11.50
CA LEU A 76 -0.57 -13.59 -10.58
C LEU A 76 -0.14 -12.13 -10.78
N GLU A 77 1.15 -11.88 -10.90
CA GLU A 77 1.67 -10.52 -11.14
C GLU A 77 1.07 -9.92 -12.41
N GLU A 78 1.07 -10.68 -13.51
CA GLU A 78 0.52 -10.20 -14.78
C GLU A 78 -0.99 -9.97 -14.69
N ALA A 79 -1.73 -10.89 -14.09
CA ALA A 79 -3.18 -10.75 -13.95
C ALA A 79 -3.57 -9.50 -13.14
N VAL A 80 -2.92 -9.27 -12.02
CA VAL A 80 -3.18 -8.10 -11.17
C VAL A 80 -2.73 -6.81 -11.86
N TYR A 81 -1.58 -6.83 -12.54
CA TYR A 81 -1.12 -5.71 -13.35
C TYR A 81 -2.18 -5.28 -14.37
N GLN A 82 -2.73 -6.20 -15.14
CA GLN A 82 -3.78 -5.91 -16.12
C GLN A 82 -5.05 -5.38 -15.47
N LEU A 83 -5.43 -5.91 -14.30
CA LEU A 83 -6.60 -5.44 -13.56
C LEU A 83 -6.42 -4.00 -13.07
N ILE A 84 -5.24 -3.65 -12.55
CA ILE A 84 -4.95 -2.27 -12.12
C ILE A 84 -4.97 -1.32 -13.32
N LEU A 85 -4.31 -1.68 -14.43
CA LEU A 85 -4.34 -0.86 -15.65
C LEU A 85 -5.77 -0.60 -16.12
N ARG A 86 -6.61 -1.62 -16.09
CA ARG A 86 -8.03 -1.48 -16.48
C ARG A 86 -8.77 -0.53 -15.55
N GLN A 87 -8.57 -0.62 -14.24
CA GLN A 87 -9.19 0.30 -13.28
C GLN A 87 -8.77 1.75 -13.55
N ILE A 88 -7.50 1.99 -13.84
CA ILE A 88 -6.98 3.32 -14.19
C ILE A 88 -7.64 3.84 -15.47
N GLN A 89 -7.70 3.02 -16.52
CA GLN A 89 -8.31 3.40 -17.79
C GLN A 89 -9.81 3.67 -17.65
N ASP A 90 -10.52 2.82 -16.92
CA ASP A 90 -11.97 2.94 -16.71
C ASP A 90 -12.33 4.15 -15.84
N SER A 91 -11.43 4.59 -14.97
CA SER A 91 -11.65 5.80 -14.16
C SER A 91 -11.72 7.09 -14.99
N GLY A 92 -11.09 7.09 -16.17
CA GLY A 92 -10.96 8.29 -16.99
C GLY A 92 -10.04 9.37 -16.39
N ASP A 93 -9.36 9.07 -15.27
CA ASP A 93 -8.42 9.99 -14.63
C ASP A 93 -7.14 10.08 -15.46
N THR A 94 -6.79 11.28 -15.87
CA THR A 94 -5.59 11.58 -16.67
C THR A 94 -4.45 12.15 -15.85
N SER A 95 -4.58 12.21 -14.53
CA SER A 95 -3.56 12.78 -13.63
C SER A 95 -2.35 11.88 -13.42
N TYR A 96 -2.43 10.60 -13.79
CA TYR A 96 -1.32 9.67 -13.67
C TYR A 96 -0.10 10.10 -14.51
N PHE A 97 1.11 9.76 -14.04
CA PHE A 97 2.31 9.96 -14.84
C PHE A 97 2.23 9.19 -16.16
N SER A 98 2.85 9.71 -17.21
CA SER A 98 2.80 9.07 -18.54
C SER A 98 3.39 7.64 -18.56
N ASP A 99 4.27 7.33 -17.61
CA ASP A 99 4.96 6.05 -17.47
C ASP A 99 4.49 5.25 -16.24
N TYR A 100 3.28 5.51 -15.74
CA TYR A 100 2.74 4.84 -14.54
C TYR A 100 2.75 3.31 -14.66
N ASP A 101 2.57 2.80 -15.86
CA ASP A 101 2.54 1.36 -16.14
C ASP A 101 3.85 0.67 -15.75
N LYS A 102 4.98 1.35 -15.90
CA LYS A 102 6.30 0.83 -15.52
C LYS A 102 6.45 0.64 -14.00
N THR A 103 5.73 1.42 -13.22
CA THR A 103 5.69 1.27 -11.76
C THR A 103 4.61 0.27 -11.35
N VAL A 104 3.46 0.28 -12.03
CA VAL A 104 2.36 -0.65 -11.74
C VAL A 104 2.76 -2.11 -11.98
N VAL A 105 3.65 -2.39 -12.93
CA VAL A 105 4.16 -3.75 -13.17
C VAL A 105 4.82 -4.34 -11.91
N ASP A 106 5.43 -3.51 -11.08
CA ASP A 106 6.08 -3.91 -9.82
C ASP A 106 5.15 -3.76 -8.59
N TRP A 107 3.85 -3.94 -8.78
CA TRP A 107 2.86 -3.80 -7.70
C TRP A 107 3.15 -4.69 -6.49
N ILE A 108 3.79 -5.84 -6.69
CA ILE A 108 4.13 -6.76 -5.60
C ILE A 108 5.14 -6.17 -4.61
N GLU A 109 5.93 -5.19 -5.05
CA GLU A 109 6.87 -4.44 -4.21
C GLU A 109 6.18 -3.31 -3.42
N ARG A 110 4.88 -3.13 -3.62
CA ARG A 110 4.09 -2.09 -2.96
C ARG A 110 3.38 -2.66 -1.73
N SER A 111 2.57 -1.83 -1.09
CA SER A 111 1.78 -2.28 0.05
C SER A 111 0.61 -3.11 -0.43
N VAL A 112 0.61 -4.38 -0.06
CA VAL A 112 -0.46 -5.33 -0.36
C VAL A 112 -1.07 -5.79 0.95
N PHE A 113 -2.35 -5.58 1.13
CA PHE A 113 -3.05 -6.06 2.30
C PHE A 113 -4.40 -6.66 1.94
N TYR A 114 -4.94 -7.42 2.89
CA TYR A 114 -6.10 -8.28 2.69
C TYR A 114 -7.24 -7.87 3.61
N ASN A 115 -8.46 -8.08 3.15
CA ASN A 115 -9.65 -8.09 4.00
C ASN A 115 -10.54 -9.29 3.63
N ALA A 116 -11.74 -9.36 4.19
CA ALA A 116 -12.66 -10.46 3.94
C ALA A 116 -13.09 -10.57 2.46
N ASN A 117 -13.03 -9.47 1.69
CA ASN A 117 -13.62 -9.38 0.35
C ASN A 117 -12.60 -9.37 -0.78
N GLY A 118 -11.34 -9.04 -0.49
CA GLY A 118 -10.34 -8.95 -1.53
C GLY A 118 -9.00 -8.43 -1.07
N VAL A 119 -8.19 -8.14 -2.07
CA VAL A 119 -6.82 -7.63 -1.94
C VAL A 119 -6.81 -6.16 -2.24
N THR A 120 -6.11 -5.37 -1.43
CA THR A 120 -5.87 -3.95 -1.68
C THR A 120 -4.39 -3.72 -1.92
N ILE A 121 -4.09 -3.00 -3.01
CA ILE A 121 -2.74 -2.62 -3.37
C ILE A 121 -2.66 -1.10 -3.30
N VAL A 122 -1.66 -0.58 -2.58
CA VAL A 122 -1.46 0.85 -2.39
C VAL A 122 -0.13 1.27 -2.99
N PHE A 123 -0.21 2.20 -3.93
CA PHE A 123 0.94 2.97 -4.41
C PHE A 123 1.02 4.24 -3.59
N ASN A 124 2.18 4.50 -3.02
CA ASN A 124 2.37 5.67 -2.18
C ASN A 124 2.31 6.96 -3.00
N THR A 125 2.12 8.08 -2.32
CA THR A 125 2.19 9.41 -2.93
C THR A 125 3.46 9.53 -3.78
N TYR A 126 3.34 10.04 -5.00
CA TYR A 126 4.38 10.15 -6.02
C TYR A 126 4.79 8.85 -6.73
N ASP A 127 4.28 7.69 -6.35
CA ASP A 127 4.65 6.45 -7.05
C ASP A 127 4.18 6.46 -8.51
N ILE A 128 2.92 6.81 -8.76
CA ILE A 128 2.30 6.73 -10.09
C ILE A 128 1.53 7.99 -10.50
N ALA A 129 1.41 8.96 -9.60
CA ALA A 129 0.66 10.19 -9.84
C ALA A 129 1.30 11.36 -9.06
N PRO A 130 1.00 12.63 -9.40
CA PRO A 130 1.50 13.78 -8.68
C PRO A 130 1.08 13.79 -7.20
N TYR A 131 1.83 14.51 -6.38
CA TYR A 131 1.55 14.63 -4.95
C TYR A 131 0.09 15.00 -4.64
N SER A 132 -0.48 15.91 -5.42
CA SER A 132 -1.86 16.38 -5.24
C SER A 132 -2.91 15.28 -5.40
N ALA A 133 -2.59 14.20 -6.10
CA ALA A 133 -3.46 13.03 -6.23
C ALA A 133 -3.40 12.09 -5.01
N GLY A 134 -2.38 12.24 -4.16
CA GLY A 134 -2.18 11.40 -2.98
C GLY A 134 -1.79 9.97 -3.31
N GLU A 135 -1.98 9.09 -2.34
CA GLU A 135 -1.80 7.65 -2.57
C GLU A 135 -2.88 7.10 -3.49
N GLN A 136 -2.53 6.09 -4.29
CA GLN A 136 -3.45 5.43 -5.22
C GLN A 136 -3.74 4.02 -4.73
N THR A 137 -5.02 3.70 -4.56
CA THR A 137 -5.48 2.45 -3.97
C THR A 137 -6.31 1.67 -4.96
N PHE A 138 -5.98 0.38 -5.13
CA PHE A 138 -6.67 -0.53 -6.03
C PHE A 138 -7.19 -1.73 -5.26
N PHE A 139 -8.50 -1.90 -5.26
CA PHE A 139 -9.16 -3.05 -4.65
C PHE A 139 -9.47 -4.11 -5.71
N ILE A 140 -9.10 -5.36 -5.42
CA ILE A 140 -9.32 -6.49 -6.31
C ILE A 140 -10.10 -7.57 -5.54
N PRO A 141 -11.34 -7.85 -5.94
CA PRO A 141 -12.13 -8.93 -5.34
C PRO A 141 -11.44 -10.29 -5.46
N TYR A 142 -11.62 -11.15 -4.46
CA TYR A 142 -11.00 -12.48 -4.48
C TYR A 142 -11.35 -13.34 -5.68
N ASP A 143 -12.55 -13.20 -6.24
CA ASP A 143 -12.94 -13.96 -7.43
C ASP A 143 -12.00 -13.75 -8.62
N LEU A 144 -11.36 -12.57 -8.71
CA LEU A 144 -10.44 -12.23 -9.79
C LEU A 144 -9.01 -12.74 -9.55
N VAL A 145 -8.63 -13.07 -8.33
CA VAL A 145 -7.29 -13.58 -7.98
C VAL A 145 -7.30 -15.04 -7.57
N LYS A 146 -8.42 -15.57 -7.13
CA LYS A 146 -8.58 -16.96 -6.66
C LYS A 146 -8.00 -18.00 -7.63
N PRO A 147 -8.16 -17.89 -8.96
CA PRO A 147 -7.58 -18.85 -9.90
C PRO A 147 -6.06 -18.95 -9.85
N TYR A 148 -5.38 -17.93 -9.32
CA TYR A 148 -3.90 -17.85 -9.26
C TYR A 148 -3.34 -18.22 -7.88
N LEU A 149 -4.20 -18.46 -6.89
CA LEU A 149 -3.79 -18.84 -5.54
C LEU A 149 -3.53 -20.34 -5.44
N ASN A 150 -2.51 -20.69 -4.67
CA ASN A 150 -2.26 -22.08 -4.30
C ASN A 150 -3.14 -22.49 -3.10
N ASP A 151 -3.06 -23.76 -2.68
CA ASP A 151 -3.85 -24.27 -1.54
C ASP A 151 -3.57 -23.51 -0.25
N TYR A 152 -2.31 -23.11 -0.03
CA TYR A 152 -1.93 -22.32 1.14
C TYR A 152 -2.56 -20.93 1.11
N GLY A 153 -2.57 -20.27 -0.06
CA GLY A 153 -3.23 -18.97 -0.24
C GLY A 153 -4.73 -19.06 -0.03
N LEU A 154 -5.39 -20.06 -0.60
CA LEU A 154 -6.82 -20.31 -0.38
C LEU A 154 -7.12 -20.56 1.10
N HIS A 155 -6.25 -21.30 1.78
CA HIS A 155 -6.40 -21.59 3.20
C HIS A 155 -6.28 -20.34 4.07
N LEU A 156 -5.20 -19.56 3.92
CA LEU A 156 -4.98 -18.37 4.74
C LEU A 156 -6.06 -17.30 4.55
N LEU A 157 -6.56 -17.15 3.33
CA LEU A 157 -7.59 -16.16 3.01
C LEU A 157 -9.02 -16.68 3.24
N GLU A 158 -9.16 -17.91 3.79
CA GLU A 158 -10.46 -18.58 4.06
C GLU A 158 -11.33 -18.70 2.81
N LEU A 159 -10.71 -19.00 1.68
CA LEU A 159 -11.35 -19.23 0.38
C LEU A 159 -11.47 -20.72 0.03
N ASP A 160 -11.06 -21.60 0.93
CA ASP A 160 -11.05 -23.05 0.78
C ASP A 160 -12.35 -23.74 1.25
N THR A 161 -13.37 -22.96 1.51
CA THR A 161 -14.70 -23.45 1.95
C THR A 161 -15.71 -23.56 0.83
#